data_734fc7a7d713d2818bc30f849f7913d6
#
_entry.id   734fc7a7d713d2818bc30f849f7913d6
#
_cell.length_a   1.000
_cell.length_b   1.000
_cell.length_c   1.000
_cell.angle_alpha   90.00
_cell.angle_beta   90.00
_cell.angle_gamma   90.00
#
_symmetry.space_group_name_H-M   'P 1'
#
loop_
_entity.id
_entity.type
_entity.pdbx_description
1 polymer ?
#
loop_
_entity_poly.entity_id
_entity_poly.type
_entity_poly.pdbx_seq_one_letter_code
_entity_poly.pdbx_strand_id
1 'polypeptide(L)'
;MRLQALASVVVVLVTTTALSAPYLRSYSRAAAAFARMAHLEGRVTNALEWEREEVTIEMTTVRSRHGDLRTRLFIPAHIRRAVTLVSGVNMLGIEEPRLYGLAYELASVGVAVITPDTPDLKRFDITPRTTDMIEDSALWLSRQRRLARDGHIGMIGISFSGGLSIIAAGRPALRDRVEFAFSFGGHGDFPRELRFLCTGKEPALITNGGTLGNQTAAGEVYRRPHDYGVVILLLEFADRLVPSTQVGPLREAILKYLLAGHYELIDKRLAMETFDLALKLAEA
;
A
#
# COMPACT_ATOMS: atom_id res chain seq x y z
N MET A 1 -18.79 56.56 0.10
CA MET A 1 -19.09 55.34 -0.72
C MET A 1 -17.83 54.56 -1.13
N ARG A 2 -16.80 55.16 -1.76
CA ARG A 2 -15.61 54.38 -2.24
C ARG A 2 -14.79 53.72 -1.11
N LEU A 3 -14.62 54.35 0.05
CA LEU A 3 -13.85 53.81 1.18
C LEU A 3 -14.54 52.57 1.83
N GLN A 4 -15.87 52.62 1.95
CA GLN A 4 -16.66 51.52 2.49
C GLN A 4 -16.68 50.30 1.55
N ALA A 5 -16.74 50.53 0.23
CA ALA A 5 -16.64 49.46 -0.76
C ALA A 5 -15.24 48.80 -0.73
N LEU A 6 -14.18 49.60 -0.59
CA LEU A 6 -12.81 49.06 -0.48
C LEU A 6 -12.63 48.25 0.80
N ALA A 7 -13.13 48.72 1.93
CA ALA A 7 -13.10 47.99 3.19
C ALA A 7 -13.87 46.66 3.11
N SER A 8 -15.03 46.66 2.46
CA SER A 8 -15.79 45.43 2.24
C SER A 8 -15.06 44.39 1.37
N VAL A 9 -14.40 44.85 0.29
CA VAL A 9 -13.60 43.97 -0.58
C VAL A 9 -12.41 43.39 0.18
N VAL A 10 -11.72 44.20 0.98
CA VAL A 10 -10.59 43.73 1.80
C VAL A 10 -11.07 42.69 2.84
N VAL A 11 -12.19 42.92 3.51
CA VAL A 11 -12.75 41.97 4.48
C VAL A 11 -13.15 40.64 3.80
N VAL A 12 -13.77 40.69 2.63
CA VAL A 12 -14.12 39.51 1.85
C VAL A 12 -12.86 38.74 1.43
N LEU A 13 -11.84 39.42 0.93
CA LEU A 13 -10.57 38.78 0.55
C LEU A 13 -9.87 38.14 1.75
N VAL A 14 -9.76 38.85 2.86
CA VAL A 14 -9.15 38.30 4.10
C VAL A 14 -9.91 37.12 4.63
N THR A 15 -11.24 37.18 4.69
CA THR A 15 -12.08 36.07 5.15
C THR A 15 -12.00 34.88 4.20
N THR A 16 -12.05 35.09 2.90
CA THR A 16 -11.94 34.01 1.91
C THR A 16 -10.56 33.37 2.00
N THR A 17 -9.49 34.13 2.11
CA THR A 17 -8.13 33.63 2.27
C THR A 17 -7.99 32.85 3.59
N ALA A 18 -8.49 33.38 4.68
CA ALA A 18 -8.45 32.71 5.99
C ALA A 18 -9.22 31.40 6.01
N LEU A 19 -10.39 31.35 5.37
CA LEU A 19 -11.20 30.13 5.25
C LEU A 19 -10.60 29.08 4.30
N SER A 20 -9.93 29.52 3.23
CA SER A 20 -9.29 28.61 2.26
C SER A 20 -7.90 28.16 2.67
N ALA A 21 -7.20 28.90 3.52
CA ALA A 21 -5.82 28.58 3.93
C ALA A 21 -5.63 27.16 4.49
N PRO A 22 -6.50 26.60 5.36
CA PRO A 22 -6.36 25.25 5.86
C PRO A 22 -6.45 24.19 4.75
N TYR A 23 -7.35 24.40 3.80
CA TYR A 23 -7.52 23.50 2.65
C TYR A 23 -6.31 23.55 1.71
N LEU A 24 -5.88 24.77 1.33
CA LEU A 24 -4.70 24.97 0.48
C LEU A 24 -3.46 24.34 1.11
N ARG A 25 -3.30 24.48 2.42
CA ARG A 25 -2.19 23.88 3.17
C ARG A 25 -2.23 22.36 3.18
N SER A 26 -3.41 21.75 3.25
CA SER A 26 -3.57 20.29 3.15
C SER A 26 -3.20 19.78 1.77
N TYR A 27 -3.62 20.48 0.70
CA TYR A 27 -3.25 20.12 -0.66
C TYR A 27 -1.76 20.33 -0.95
N SER A 28 -1.14 21.40 -0.44
CA SER A 28 0.29 21.62 -0.61
C SER A 28 1.13 20.54 0.05
N ARG A 29 0.74 20.07 1.25
CA ARG A 29 1.39 18.96 1.92
C ARG A 29 1.25 17.65 1.16
N ALA A 30 0.04 17.34 0.69
CA ALA A 30 -0.20 16.15 -0.12
C ALA A 30 0.63 16.18 -1.41
N ALA A 31 0.66 17.32 -2.10
CA ALA A 31 1.47 17.52 -3.30
C ALA A 31 2.98 17.39 -3.02
N ALA A 32 3.45 17.94 -1.88
CA ALA A 32 4.84 17.79 -1.46
C ALA A 32 5.23 16.34 -1.21
N ALA A 33 4.42 15.61 -0.44
CA ALA A 33 4.65 14.19 -0.19
C ALA A 33 4.66 13.39 -1.49
N PHE A 34 3.69 13.64 -2.37
CA PHE A 34 3.59 12.95 -3.65
C PHE A 34 4.79 13.26 -4.57
N ALA A 35 5.23 14.52 -4.64
CA ALA A 35 6.37 14.92 -5.44
C ALA A 35 7.67 14.22 -4.96
N ARG A 36 7.87 14.11 -3.65
CA ARG A 36 9.03 13.40 -3.08
C ARG A 36 8.96 11.89 -3.34
N MET A 37 7.81 11.27 -3.16
CA MET A 37 7.61 9.84 -3.49
C MET A 37 7.84 9.55 -4.97
N ALA A 38 7.51 10.50 -5.84
CA ALA A 38 7.73 10.39 -7.28
C ALA A 38 9.14 10.83 -7.72
N HIS A 39 10.02 11.16 -6.78
CA HIS A 39 11.37 11.68 -7.03
C HIS A 39 11.39 12.87 -8.00
N LEU A 40 10.36 13.73 -7.92
CA LEU A 40 10.30 14.94 -8.73
C LEU A 40 11.23 15.99 -8.12
N GLU A 41 12.24 16.39 -8.89
CA GLU A 41 13.17 17.44 -8.52
C GLU A 41 12.74 18.77 -9.16
N GLY A 42 12.95 19.89 -8.44
CA GLY A 42 12.71 21.21 -8.99
C GLY A 42 12.40 22.28 -7.95
N ARG A 43 12.24 23.52 -8.44
CA ARG A 43 11.97 24.69 -7.58
C ARG A 43 10.68 24.55 -6.76
N VAL A 44 9.66 23.89 -7.31
CA VAL A 44 8.38 23.67 -6.60
C VAL A 44 8.58 22.67 -5.45
N THR A 45 9.31 21.58 -5.67
CA THR A 45 9.61 20.57 -4.63
C THR A 45 10.40 21.21 -3.49
N ASN A 46 11.44 21.99 -3.81
CA ASN A 46 12.24 22.71 -2.82
C ASN A 46 11.42 23.75 -2.05
N ALA A 47 10.47 24.43 -2.71
CA ALA A 47 9.58 25.37 -2.05
C ALA A 47 8.58 24.69 -1.09
N LEU A 48 8.34 23.40 -1.22
CA LEU A 48 7.43 22.64 -0.36
C LEU A 48 8.14 21.94 0.81
N GLU A 49 9.49 21.97 0.85
CA GLU A 49 10.27 21.37 1.95
C GLU A 49 9.97 21.97 3.34
N TRP A 50 9.57 23.24 3.40
CA TRP A 50 9.17 23.92 4.65
C TRP A 50 7.94 23.28 5.33
N GLU A 51 7.13 22.49 4.61
CA GLU A 51 5.99 21.75 5.16
C GLU A 51 6.39 20.40 5.75
N ARG A 52 7.67 20.01 5.64
CA ARG A 52 8.17 18.73 6.15
C ARG A 52 8.31 18.76 7.67
N GLU A 53 7.76 17.75 8.32
CA GLU A 53 7.88 17.56 9.77
C GLU A 53 8.99 16.57 10.10
N GLU A 54 9.58 16.74 11.28
CA GLU A 54 10.48 15.74 11.86
C GLU A 54 9.69 14.47 12.20
N VAL A 55 10.27 13.32 11.88
CA VAL A 55 9.66 12.00 12.07
C VAL A 55 10.48 11.17 13.02
N THR A 56 9.89 10.79 14.15
CA THR A 56 10.47 9.80 15.06
C THR A 56 10.05 8.40 14.65
N ILE A 57 11.03 7.47 14.63
CA ILE A 57 10.76 6.07 14.27
C ILE A 57 10.94 5.21 15.51
N GLU A 58 9.90 4.45 15.84
CA GLU A 58 9.89 3.54 16.97
C GLU A 58 9.52 2.12 16.54
N MET A 59 9.96 1.13 17.28
CA MET A 59 9.49 -0.25 17.14
C MET A 59 8.60 -0.62 18.32
N THR A 60 7.51 -1.31 18.03
CA THR A 60 6.60 -1.84 19.05
C THR A 60 6.12 -3.22 18.68
N THR A 61 5.43 -3.86 19.61
CA THR A 61 4.74 -5.14 19.38
C THR A 61 3.24 -4.92 19.48
N VAL A 62 2.52 -5.29 18.43
CA VAL A 62 1.07 -5.30 18.42
C VAL A 62 0.58 -6.73 18.64
N ARG A 63 -0.21 -6.92 19.70
CA ARG A 63 -0.81 -8.22 19.98
C ARG A 63 -1.97 -8.49 19.04
N SER A 64 -1.86 -9.55 18.26
CA SER A 64 -2.91 -10.06 17.39
C SER A 64 -3.44 -11.39 17.92
N ARG A 65 -4.65 -11.78 17.51
CA ARG A 65 -5.24 -13.11 17.81
C ARG A 65 -4.44 -14.30 17.24
N HIS A 66 -3.50 -14.01 16.32
CA HIS A 66 -2.62 -14.99 15.69
C HIS A 66 -1.14 -14.86 16.11
N GLY A 67 -0.87 -14.15 17.21
CA GLY A 67 0.47 -13.91 17.72
C GLY A 67 0.89 -12.45 17.66
N ASP A 68 2.04 -12.18 18.20
CA ASP A 68 2.59 -10.84 18.29
C ASP A 68 3.17 -10.39 16.95
N LEU A 69 2.82 -9.18 16.54
CA LEU A 69 3.29 -8.55 15.31
C LEU A 69 4.32 -7.47 15.62
N ARG A 70 5.54 -7.64 15.15
CA ARG A 70 6.54 -6.58 15.15
C ARG A 70 6.01 -5.43 14.30
N THR A 71 5.96 -4.23 14.84
CA THR A 71 5.33 -3.09 14.18
C THR A 71 6.24 -1.88 14.24
N ARG A 72 6.48 -1.23 13.10
CA ARG A 72 7.21 0.02 13.04
C ARG A 72 6.24 1.19 13.07
N LEU A 73 6.57 2.20 13.87
CA LEU A 73 5.82 3.45 13.99
C LEU A 73 6.63 4.58 13.38
N PHE A 74 5.96 5.41 12.59
CA PHE A 74 6.48 6.67 12.08
C PHE A 74 5.63 7.78 12.68
N ILE A 75 6.23 8.58 13.56
CA ILE A 75 5.52 9.54 14.41
C ILE A 75 5.98 10.95 14.03
N PRO A 76 5.13 11.76 13.40
CA PRO A 76 5.44 13.15 13.10
C PRO A 76 5.42 14.01 14.37
N ALA A 77 6.13 15.13 14.35
CA ALA A 77 6.11 16.12 15.44
C ALA A 77 4.68 16.60 15.76
N HIS A 78 3.84 16.76 14.75
CA HIS A 78 2.44 17.16 14.92
C HIS A 78 1.51 16.17 14.21
N ILE A 79 0.84 15.33 14.99
CA ILE A 79 -0.07 14.31 14.47
C ILE A 79 -1.41 14.94 14.09
N ARG A 80 -1.82 14.79 12.83
CA ARG A 80 -3.13 15.23 12.29
C ARG A 80 -4.05 14.06 12.02
N ARG A 81 -3.50 12.94 11.58
CA ARG A 81 -4.18 11.69 11.27
C ARG A 81 -3.29 10.52 11.67
N ALA A 82 -3.92 9.35 11.83
CA ALA A 82 -3.20 8.10 12.05
C ALA A 82 -3.66 7.05 11.04
N VAL A 83 -2.73 6.27 10.50
CA VAL A 83 -3.04 5.22 9.52
C VAL A 83 -2.31 3.92 9.84
N THR A 84 -2.97 2.81 9.54
CA THR A 84 -2.32 1.51 9.40
C THR A 84 -1.96 1.31 7.94
N LEU A 85 -0.67 1.17 7.63
CA LEU A 85 -0.14 0.91 6.29
C LEU A 85 0.36 -0.54 6.23
N VAL A 86 -0.27 -1.35 5.39
CA VAL A 86 0.03 -2.78 5.28
C VAL A 86 0.82 -3.04 4.00
N SER A 87 1.95 -3.76 4.14
CA SER A 87 2.79 -4.17 3.01
C SER A 87 2.03 -5.06 2.03
N GLY A 88 2.44 -5.05 0.78
CA GLY A 88 2.07 -6.10 -0.15
C GLY A 88 2.66 -7.46 0.23
N VAL A 89 2.38 -8.46 -0.59
CA VAL A 89 3.03 -9.78 -0.49
C VAL A 89 4.51 -9.63 -0.84
N ASN A 90 5.38 -9.73 0.17
CA ASN A 90 6.80 -9.43 0.04
C ASN A 90 7.59 -10.01 1.22
N MET A 91 8.65 -10.79 0.92
CA MET A 91 9.47 -11.45 1.96
C MET A 91 10.19 -10.48 2.91
N LEU A 92 10.42 -9.22 2.52
CA LEU A 92 11.02 -8.23 3.42
C LEU A 92 9.99 -7.62 4.40
N GLY A 93 8.69 -7.75 4.12
CA GLY A 93 7.65 -7.20 4.98
C GLY A 93 7.85 -5.71 5.25
N ILE A 94 8.00 -5.32 6.51
CA ILE A 94 8.21 -3.93 6.93
C ILE A 94 9.63 -3.39 6.67
N GLU A 95 10.56 -4.23 6.24
CA GLU A 95 11.91 -3.81 5.84
C GLU A 95 11.97 -3.44 4.35
N GLU A 96 10.87 -3.54 3.62
CA GLU A 96 10.81 -3.18 2.21
C GLU A 96 11.03 -1.67 2.03
N PRO A 97 12.05 -1.23 1.27
CA PRO A 97 12.45 0.19 1.21
C PRO A 97 11.37 1.14 0.70
N ARG A 98 10.53 0.70 -0.27
CA ARG A 98 9.44 1.54 -0.80
C ARG A 98 8.31 1.72 0.21
N LEU A 99 7.99 0.67 1.00
CA LEU A 99 7.04 0.76 2.10
C LEU A 99 7.56 1.72 3.17
N TYR A 100 8.85 1.59 3.51
CA TYR A 100 9.49 2.51 4.45
C TYR A 100 9.44 3.95 3.95
N GLY A 101 9.81 4.19 2.69
CA GLY A 101 9.76 5.52 2.07
C GLY A 101 8.35 6.11 2.08
N LEU A 102 7.34 5.33 1.67
CA LEU A 102 5.94 5.76 1.71
C LEU A 102 5.47 6.11 3.13
N ALA A 103 5.77 5.26 4.11
CA ALA A 103 5.43 5.50 5.51
C ALA A 103 6.09 6.77 6.05
N TYR A 104 7.37 6.96 5.73
CA TYR A 104 8.13 8.14 6.14
C TYR A 104 7.58 9.43 5.50
N GLU A 105 7.28 9.42 4.20
CA GLU A 105 6.73 10.59 3.52
C GLU A 105 5.32 10.95 4.00
N LEU A 106 4.48 9.97 4.29
CA LEU A 106 3.18 10.21 4.93
C LEU A 106 3.37 10.83 6.33
N ALA A 107 4.35 10.33 7.10
CA ALA A 107 4.64 10.88 8.42
C ALA A 107 5.20 12.30 8.32
N SER A 108 6.07 12.58 7.34
CA SER A 108 6.65 13.90 7.13
C SER A 108 5.63 15.02 6.86
N VAL A 109 4.39 14.67 6.55
CA VAL A 109 3.28 15.62 6.35
C VAL A 109 2.21 15.56 7.45
N GLY A 110 2.52 14.91 8.57
CA GLY A 110 1.68 14.90 9.78
C GLY A 110 0.75 13.70 9.92
N VAL A 111 0.99 12.60 9.21
CA VAL A 111 0.23 11.36 9.36
C VAL A 111 1.04 10.37 10.20
N ALA A 112 0.61 10.05 11.41
CA ALA A 112 1.22 8.96 12.16
C ALA A 112 0.94 7.63 11.46
N VAL A 113 2.00 6.86 11.15
CA VAL A 113 1.88 5.60 10.39
C VAL A 113 2.36 4.44 11.24
N ILE A 114 1.58 3.36 11.26
CA ILE A 114 2.07 2.06 11.73
C ILE A 114 2.17 1.08 10.57
N THR A 115 3.25 0.31 10.55
CA THR A 115 3.45 -0.78 9.57
C THR A 115 3.61 -2.10 10.33
N PRO A 116 2.53 -2.92 10.43
CA PRO A 116 2.62 -4.22 11.07
C PRO A 116 3.34 -5.23 10.17
N ASP A 117 4.28 -5.97 10.73
CA ASP A 117 4.99 -7.06 10.04
C ASP A 117 4.10 -8.31 10.02
N THR A 118 3.42 -8.53 8.92
CA THR A 118 2.44 -9.60 8.76
C THR A 118 3.15 -10.86 8.23
N PRO A 119 3.36 -11.90 9.05
CA PRO A 119 4.20 -13.04 8.69
C PRO A 119 3.66 -13.84 7.50
N ASP A 120 2.34 -13.90 7.32
CA ASP A 120 1.74 -14.63 6.20
C ASP A 120 2.11 -13.96 4.86
N LEU A 121 2.01 -12.64 4.76
CA LEU A 121 2.39 -11.90 3.55
C LEU A 121 3.88 -12.04 3.20
N LYS A 122 4.73 -12.21 4.21
CA LYS A 122 6.18 -12.45 4.01
C LYS A 122 6.47 -13.84 3.46
N ARG A 123 5.62 -14.81 3.74
CA ARG A 123 5.71 -16.17 3.23
C ARG A 123 4.93 -16.41 1.96
N PHE A 124 4.31 -15.34 1.41
CA PHE A 124 3.41 -15.43 0.28
C PHE A 124 2.12 -16.22 0.56
N ASP A 125 1.79 -16.44 1.84
CA ASP A 125 0.56 -17.10 2.27
C ASP A 125 -0.57 -16.08 2.34
N ILE A 126 -1.65 -16.29 1.58
CA ILE A 126 -2.81 -15.42 1.60
C ILE A 126 -3.95 -16.15 2.30
N THR A 127 -4.13 -15.84 3.55
CA THR A 127 -5.08 -16.55 4.43
C THR A 127 -6.06 -15.58 5.10
N PRO A 128 -7.21 -16.06 5.59
CA PRO A 128 -8.10 -15.25 6.42
C PRO A 128 -7.42 -14.66 7.67
N ARG A 129 -6.39 -15.35 8.21
CA ARG A 129 -5.58 -14.89 9.35
C ARG A 129 -4.89 -13.55 9.05
N THR A 130 -4.47 -13.33 7.81
CA THR A 130 -3.87 -12.06 7.38
C THR A 130 -4.84 -10.90 7.61
N THR A 131 -6.11 -11.07 7.22
CA THR A 131 -7.15 -10.06 7.45
C THR A 131 -7.39 -9.82 8.94
N ASP A 132 -7.32 -10.87 9.77
CA ASP A 132 -7.44 -10.78 11.22
C ASP A 132 -6.28 -9.96 11.83
N MET A 133 -5.04 -10.21 11.39
CA MET A 133 -3.87 -9.46 11.84
C MET A 133 -3.93 -7.99 11.45
N ILE A 134 -4.45 -7.69 10.26
CA ILE A 134 -4.68 -6.31 9.79
C ILE A 134 -5.72 -5.62 10.68
N GLU A 135 -6.86 -6.27 10.94
CA GLU A 135 -7.91 -5.76 11.83
C GLU A 135 -7.37 -5.47 13.24
N ASP A 136 -6.66 -6.43 13.83
CA ASP A 136 -6.10 -6.31 15.18
C ASP A 136 -5.11 -5.14 15.27
N SER A 137 -4.28 -4.94 14.23
CA SER A 137 -3.34 -3.82 14.15
C SER A 137 -4.06 -2.47 14.06
N ALA A 138 -5.10 -2.39 13.25
CA ALA A 138 -5.92 -1.20 13.11
C ALA A 138 -6.68 -0.88 14.42
N LEU A 139 -7.25 -1.89 15.07
CA LEU A 139 -7.87 -1.75 16.38
C LEU A 139 -6.89 -1.30 17.46
N TRP A 140 -5.67 -1.85 17.44
CA TRP A 140 -4.63 -1.41 18.35
C TRP A 140 -4.34 0.09 18.15
N LEU A 141 -4.11 0.52 16.89
CA LEU A 141 -3.84 1.92 16.57
C LEU A 141 -4.97 2.84 17.03
N SER A 142 -6.23 2.49 16.77
CA SER A 142 -7.39 3.29 17.14
C SER A 142 -7.52 3.52 18.66
N ARG A 143 -6.89 2.66 19.47
CA ARG A 143 -6.87 2.77 20.94
C ARG A 143 -5.68 3.58 21.47
N GLN A 144 -4.70 3.89 20.61
CA GLN A 144 -3.50 4.66 20.99
C GLN A 144 -3.81 6.17 21.00
N ARG A 145 -4.29 6.71 22.12
CA ARG A 145 -4.66 8.13 22.25
C ARG A 145 -3.51 9.10 21.91
N ARG A 146 -2.26 8.66 22.02
CA ARG A 146 -1.08 9.42 21.58
C ARG A 146 -1.06 9.60 20.06
N LEU A 147 -1.52 8.61 19.27
CA LEU A 147 -1.46 8.57 17.81
C LEU A 147 -2.80 8.90 17.16
N ALA A 148 -3.90 8.34 17.67
CA ALA A 148 -5.28 8.53 17.21
C ALA A 148 -6.13 9.13 18.35
N ARG A 149 -6.10 10.46 18.49
CA ARG A 149 -6.69 11.18 19.65
C ARG A 149 -8.18 10.94 19.80
N ASP A 150 -8.90 10.93 18.71
CA ASP A 150 -10.35 10.71 18.64
C ASP A 150 -10.72 9.23 18.45
N GLY A 151 -9.73 8.36 18.27
CA GLY A 151 -9.91 6.94 18.02
C GLY A 151 -10.24 6.59 16.59
N HIS A 152 -10.20 7.58 15.67
CA HIS A 152 -10.40 7.38 14.24
C HIS A 152 -9.05 7.22 13.51
N ILE A 153 -9.04 6.34 12.52
CA ILE A 153 -7.85 5.99 11.75
C ILE A 153 -8.16 5.81 10.27
N GLY A 154 -7.13 5.95 9.44
CA GLY A 154 -7.16 5.47 8.06
C GLY A 154 -6.55 4.07 7.94
N MET A 155 -6.88 3.36 6.88
CA MET A 155 -6.24 2.11 6.49
C MET A 155 -5.75 2.19 5.06
N ILE A 156 -4.49 1.79 4.84
CA ILE A 156 -3.86 1.75 3.52
C ILE A 156 -3.26 0.37 3.33
N GLY A 157 -3.65 -0.30 2.27
CA GLY A 157 -3.08 -1.58 1.88
C GLY A 157 -2.46 -1.49 0.49
N ILE A 158 -1.30 -2.14 0.31
CA ILE A 158 -0.56 -2.15 -0.95
C ILE A 158 -0.72 -3.50 -1.63
N SER A 159 -1.01 -3.51 -2.94
CA SER A 159 -1.14 -4.72 -3.73
C SER A 159 -2.19 -5.65 -3.09
N PHE A 160 -1.86 -6.90 -2.86
CA PHE A 160 -2.77 -7.90 -2.31
C PHE A 160 -3.39 -7.49 -0.97
N SER A 161 -2.61 -6.88 -0.08
CA SER A 161 -3.11 -6.38 1.21
C SER A 161 -4.12 -5.23 1.07
N GLY A 162 -4.18 -4.59 -0.10
CA GLY A 162 -5.19 -3.57 -0.40
C GLY A 162 -6.61 -4.11 -0.27
N GLY A 163 -6.90 -5.24 -0.92
CA GLY A 163 -8.19 -5.92 -0.79
C GLY A 163 -8.47 -6.39 0.63
N LEU A 164 -7.47 -7.00 1.29
CA LEU A 164 -7.59 -7.47 2.67
C LEU A 164 -7.84 -6.31 3.66
N SER A 165 -7.22 -5.16 3.44
CA SER A 165 -7.44 -3.95 4.26
C SER A 165 -8.86 -3.39 4.12
N ILE A 166 -9.42 -3.40 2.90
CA ILE A 166 -10.84 -3.03 2.68
C ILE A 166 -11.78 -3.99 3.41
N ILE A 167 -11.52 -5.31 3.34
CA ILE A 167 -12.31 -6.31 4.05
C ILE A 167 -12.21 -6.09 5.56
N ALA A 168 -11.01 -5.87 6.09
CA ALA A 168 -10.81 -5.59 7.53
C ALA A 168 -11.54 -4.31 7.96
N ALA A 169 -11.46 -3.23 7.18
CA ALA A 169 -12.14 -1.97 7.46
C ALA A 169 -13.66 -2.10 7.55
N GLY A 170 -14.25 -2.99 6.73
CA GLY A 170 -15.69 -3.27 6.74
C GLY A 170 -16.16 -4.14 7.91
N ARG A 171 -15.27 -4.71 8.71
CA ARG A 171 -15.67 -5.56 9.86
C ARG A 171 -16.28 -4.75 10.99
N PRO A 172 -17.23 -5.34 11.77
CA PRO A 172 -17.97 -4.63 12.80
C PRO A 172 -17.09 -3.89 13.82
N ALA A 173 -15.95 -4.45 14.20
CA ALA A 173 -15.05 -3.86 15.18
C ALA A 173 -14.36 -2.55 14.69
N LEU A 174 -14.25 -2.36 13.39
CA LEU A 174 -13.59 -1.19 12.77
C LEU A 174 -14.57 -0.21 12.13
N ARG A 175 -15.83 -0.58 11.92
CA ARG A 175 -16.83 0.21 11.17
C ARG A 175 -16.90 1.68 11.60
N ASP A 176 -16.91 1.93 12.91
CA ASP A 176 -17.04 3.29 13.46
C ASP A 176 -15.68 3.92 13.81
N ARG A 177 -14.58 3.32 13.37
CA ARG A 177 -13.22 3.75 13.66
C ARG A 177 -12.43 4.12 12.43
N VAL A 178 -12.81 3.59 11.27
CA VAL A 178 -12.12 3.82 10.01
C VAL A 178 -12.76 4.98 9.27
N GLU A 179 -12.04 6.10 9.14
CA GLU A 179 -12.50 7.27 8.36
C GLU A 179 -12.37 7.03 6.86
N PHE A 180 -11.33 6.31 6.43
CA PHE A 180 -11.12 5.94 5.04
C PHE A 180 -10.30 4.66 4.95
N ALA A 181 -10.51 3.92 3.87
CA ALA A 181 -9.67 2.81 3.48
C ALA A 181 -9.20 3.02 2.04
N PHE A 182 -7.89 2.88 1.80
CA PHE A 182 -7.27 3.07 0.51
C PHE A 182 -6.53 1.80 0.08
N SER A 183 -6.90 1.29 -1.09
CA SER A 183 -6.28 0.11 -1.71
C SER A 183 -5.42 0.56 -2.88
N PHE A 184 -4.11 0.45 -2.75
CA PHE A 184 -3.18 0.79 -3.82
C PHE A 184 -2.78 -0.46 -4.60
N GLY A 185 -3.34 -0.62 -5.80
CA GLY A 185 -3.11 -1.79 -6.65
C GLY A 185 -3.66 -3.10 -6.09
N GLY A 186 -4.65 -3.02 -5.19
CA GLY A 186 -5.31 -4.20 -4.64
C GLY A 186 -6.54 -4.62 -5.45
N HIS A 187 -7.01 -5.83 -5.19
CA HIS A 187 -8.20 -6.41 -5.81
C HIS A 187 -9.46 -6.11 -4.99
N GLY A 188 -10.58 -5.91 -5.67
CA GLY A 188 -11.91 -5.79 -5.05
C GLY A 188 -12.69 -7.11 -5.02
N ASP A 189 -12.26 -8.10 -5.81
CA ASP A 189 -12.89 -9.42 -5.96
C ASP A 189 -11.78 -10.45 -6.21
N PHE A 190 -11.47 -11.26 -5.19
CA PHE A 190 -10.37 -12.20 -5.26
C PHE A 190 -10.61 -13.35 -6.26
N PRO A 191 -11.78 -13.97 -6.34
CA PRO A 191 -12.08 -14.96 -7.38
C PRO A 191 -11.90 -14.43 -8.80
N ARG A 192 -12.30 -13.18 -9.04
CA ARG A 192 -12.10 -12.51 -10.34
C ARG A 192 -10.62 -12.27 -10.62
N GLU A 193 -9.85 -11.84 -9.64
CA GLU A 193 -8.41 -11.63 -9.75
C GLU A 193 -7.68 -12.95 -10.08
N LEU A 194 -8.00 -14.03 -9.36
CA LEU A 194 -7.46 -15.35 -9.65
C LEU A 194 -7.77 -15.80 -11.07
N ARG A 195 -9.02 -15.62 -11.52
CA ARG A 195 -9.42 -15.94 -12.89
C ARG A 195 -8.59 -15.13 -13.90
N PHE A 196 -8.42 -13.84 -13.67
CA PHE A 196 -7.59 -12.99 -14.52
C PHE A 196 -6.14 -13.47 -14.57
N LEU A 197 -5.51 -13.73 -13.43
CA LEU A 197 -4.13 -14.21 -13.35
C LEU A 197 -3.93 -15.55 -14.10
N CYS A 198 -4.93 -16.44 -14.06
CA CYS A 198 -4.86 -17.74 -14.74
C CYS A 198 -5.19 -17.68 -16.23
N THR A 199 -6.01 -16.73 -16.68
CA THR A 199 -6.58 -16.75 -18.05
C THR A 199 -6.24 -15.51 -18.88
N GLY A 200 -5.83 -14.43 -18.25
CA GLY A 200 -5.68 -13.12 -18.89
C GLY A 200 -7.02 -12.47 -19.30
N LYS A 201 -8.15 -13.05 -18.89
CA LYS A 201 -9.48 -12.59 -19.27
C LYS A 201 -10.14 -11.78 -18.18
N GLU A 202 -10.66 -10.63 -18.53
CA GLU A 202 -11.49 -9.80 -17.67
C GLU A 202 -12.73 -9.29 -18.42
N PRO A 203 -13.83 -8.98 -17.71
CA PRO A 203 -15.00 -8.37 -18.34
C PRO A 203 -14.61 -7.05 -19.01
N ALA A 204 -15.14 -6.83 -20.22
CA ALA A 204 -14.96 -5.56 -20.90
C ALA A 204 -15.56 -4.43 -20.08
N LEU A 205 -14.77 -3.41 -19.77
CA LEU A 205 -15.28 -2.19 -19.15
C LEU A 205 -16.04 -1.41 -20.23
N ILE A 206 -17.37 -1.36 -20.11
CA ILE A 206 -18.19 -0.49 -20.93
C ILE A 206 -18.06 0.92 -20.35
N THR A 207 -17.25 1.75 -21.00
CA THR A 207 -17.24 3.19 -20.72
C THR A 207 -18.19 3.87 -21.70
N ASN A 208 -18.81 4.99 -21.32
CA ASN A 208 -19.71 5.79 -22.16
C ASN A 208 -19.08 6.33 -23.49
N GLY A 209 -17.89 5.88 -23.85
CA GLY A 209 -17.11 6.28 -25.03
C GLY A 209 -16.46 5.15 -25.81
N GLY A 210 -16.73 3.90 -25.51
CA GLY A 210 -16.16 2.75 -26.23
C GLY A 210 -15.49 1.71 -25.32
N THR A 211 -15.21 0.54 -25.88
CA THR A 211 -14.54 -0.57 -25.20
C THR A 211 -13.03 -0.43 -25.33
N LEU A 212 -12.31 -0.36 -24.21
CA LEU A 212 -10.85 -0.35 -24.19
C LEU A 212 -10.32 -1.79 -24.25
N GLY A 213 -9.62 -2.14 -25.33
CA GLY A 213 -8.90 -3.40 -25.49
C GLY A 213 -9.48 -4.35 -26.56
N ASN A 214 -8.78 -5.44 -26.85
CA ASN A 214 -9.22 -6.47 -27.80
C ASN A 214 -10.38 -7.28 -27.22
N GLN A 215 -11.57 -7.19 -27.82
CA GLN A 215 -12.75 -7.94 -27.41
C GLN A 215 -12.67 -9.40 -27.86
N THR A 216 -12.99 -10.32 -26.95
CA THR A 216 -13.33 -11.69 -27.27
C THR A 216 -14.84 -11.80 -27.57
N ALA A 217 -15.26 -12.89 -28.20
CA ALA A 217 -16.67 -13.10 -28.62
C ALA A 217 -17.73 -13.08 -27.49
N ALA A 218 -17.29 -13.02 -26.23
CA ALA A 218 -18.14 -13.01 -25.04
C ALA A 218 -18.15 -11.66 -24.27
N GLY A 219 -17.65 -10.56 -24.88
CA GLY A 219 -17.52 -9.29 -24.18
C GLY A 219 -16.40 -9.30 -23.11
N GLU A 220 -15.46 -10.22 -23.22
CA GLU A 220 -14.23 -10.28 -22.42
C GLU A 220 -13.10 -9.60 -23.16
N VAL A 221 -12.19 -8.97 -22.37
CA VAL A 221 -10.95 -8.38 -22.88
C VAL A 221 -9.80 -9.24 -22.41
N TYR A 222 -8.88 -9.55 -23.33
CA TYR A 222 -7.62 -10.21 -22.96
C TYR A 222 -6.56 -9.16 -22.63
N ARG A 223 -5.95 -9.32 -21.45
CA ARG A 223 -4.74 -8.61 -21.04
C ARG A 223 -3.74 -9.60 -20.48
N ARG A 224 -2.47 -9.38 -20.77
CA ARG A 224 -1.43 -10.21 -20.17
C ARG A 224 -1.39 -9.97 -18.65
N PRO A 225 -1.55 -11.02 -17.82
CA PRO A 225 -1.36 -10.91 -16.38
C PRO A 225 0.09 -10.52 -16.07
N HIS A 226 0.30 -9.84 -14.94
CA HIS A 226 1.66 -9.53 -14.51
C HIS A 226 2.35 -10.79 -13.96
N ASP A 227 3.59 -10.99 -14.35
CA ASP A 227 4.36 -12.21 -14.07
C ASP A 227 4.46 -12.50 -12.56
N TYR A 228 4.62 -11.46 -11.74
CA TYR A 228 4.71 -11.58 -10.27
C TYR A 228 3.49 -12.26 -9.65
N GLY A 229 2.28 -11.87 -10.05
CA GLY A 229 1.04 -12.50 -9.55
C GLY A 229 0.89 -13.94 -9.98
N VAL A 230 1.25 -14.25 -11.24
CA VAL A 230 1.24 -15.62 -11.76
C VAL A 230 2.22 -16.50 -10.98
N VAL A 231 3.42 -16.01 -10.73
CA VAL A 231 4.47 -16.76 -10.02
C VAL A 231 4.09 -17.03 -8.57
N ILE A 232 3.38 -16.13 -7.89
CA ILE A 232 2.83 -16.39 -6.55
C ILE A 232 1.81 -17.53 -6.59
N LEU A 233 0.94 -17.60 -7.61
CA LEU A 233 0.01 -18.71 -7.76
C LEU A 233 0.74 -20.04 -8.04
N LEU A 234 1.79 -20.03 -8.86
CA LEU A 234 2.61 -21.21 -9.08
C LEU A 234 3.28 -21.71 -7.79
N LEU A 235 3.72 -20.79 -6.93
CA LEU A 235 4.28 -21.13 -5.62
C LEU A 235 3.26 -21.85 -4.73
N GLU A 236 2.03 -21.34 -4.68
CA GLU A 236 0.94 -21.92 -3.87
C GLU A 236 0.54 -23.31 -4.37
N PHE A 237 0.41 -23.47 -5.68
CA PHE A 237 -0.06 -24.70 -6.29
C PHE A 237 1.05 -25.62 -6.84
N ALA A 238 2.31 -25.42 -6.42
CA ALA A 238 3.44 -26.20 -6.92
C ALA A 238 3.25 -27.73 -6.76
N ASP A 239 2.65 -28.16 -5.65
CA ASP A 239 2.35 -29.56 -5.38
C ASP A 239 1.32 -30.20 -6.32
N ARG A 240 0.54 -29.38 -7.04
CA ARG A 240 -0.43 -29.82 -8.04
C ARG A 240 0.09 -29.76 -9.48
N LEU A 241 1.21 -29.08 -9.67
CA LEU A 241 1.76 -28.80 -11.00
C LEU A 241 2.90 -29.75 -11.39
N VAL A 242 3.66 -30.23 -10.40
CA VAL A 242 4.81 -31.08 -10.63
C VAL A 242 4.81 -32.31 -9.69
N PRO A 243 5.54 -33.39 -10.02
CA PRO A 243 5.74 -34.53 -9.13
C PRO A 243 6.32 -34.11 -7.76
N SER A 244 6.02 -34.87 -6.71
CA SER A 244 6.43 -34.53 -5.34
C SER A 244 7.93 -34.33 -5.15
N THR A 245 8.76 -35.00 -5.95
CA THR A 245 10.23 -34.87 -5.96
C THR A 245 10.70 -33.52 -6.50
N GLN A 246 9.89 -32.85 -7.33
CA GLN A 246 10.20 -31.55 -7.95
C GLN A 246 9.59 -30.36 -7.23
N VAL A 247 8.66 -30.57 -6.30
CA VAL A 247 7.97 -29.48 -5.58
C VAL A 247 8.95 -28.60 -4.80
N GLY A 248 9.91 -29.20 -4.10
CA GLY A 248 10.92 -28.46 -3.35
C GLY A 248 11.80 -27.57 -4.25
N PRO A 249 12.47 -28.16 -5.25
CA PRO A 249 13.25 -27.38 -6.23
C PRO A 249 12.45 -26.27 -6.92
N LEU A 250 11.21 -26.53 -7.37
CA LEU A 250 10.36 -25.55 -8.01
C LEU A 250 10.03 -24.38 -7.05
N ARG A 251 9.63 -24.66 -5.83
CA ARG A 251 9.36 -23.62 -4.82
C ARG A 251 10.60 -22.76 -4.54
N GLU A 252 11.77 -23.39 -4.43
CA GLU A 252 13.02 -22.65 -4.24
C GLU A 252 13.34 -21.74 -5.43
N ALA A 253 13.20 -22.23 -6.66
CA ALA A 253 13.39 -21.46 -7.88
C ALA A 253 12.45 -20.24 -7.92
N ILE A 254 11.15 -20.44 -7.61
CA ILE A 254 10.15 -19.39 -7.55
C ILE A 254 10.52 -18.32 -6.49
N LEU A 255 10.90 -18.76 -5.29
CA LEU A 255 11.31 -17.82 -4.23
C LEU A 255 12.54 -17.01 -4.61
N LYS A 256 13.53 -17.62 -5.31
CA LYS A 256 14.68 -16.90 -5.85
C LYS A 256 14.29 -15.89 -6.92
N TYR A 257 13.38 -16.25 -7.83
CA TYR A 257 12.84 -15.34 -8.83
C TYR A 257 12.16 -14.11 -8.19
N LEU A 258 11.28 -14.34 -7.21
CA LEU A 258 10.60 -13.27 -6.47
C LEU A 258 11.61 -12.37 -5.72
N LEU A 259 12.65 -12.96 -5.15
CA LEU A 259 13.73 -12.23 -4.47
C LEU A 259 14.57 -11.40 -5.46
N ALA A 260 14.87 -11.93 -6.65
CA ALA A 260 15.61 -11.22 -7.68
C ALA A 260 14.88 -9.93 -8.11
N GLY A 261 13.58 -10.01 -8.37
CA GLY A 261 12.76 -8.84 -8.69
C GLY A 261 12.76 -7.79 -7.56
N HIS A 262 13.00 -8.21 -6.34
CA HIS A 262 13.13 -7.33 -5.19
C HIS A 262 14.49 -6.61 -5.15
N TYR A 263 15.57 -7.33 -5.44
CA TYR A 263 16.90 -6.76 -5.51
C TYR A 263 17.11 -5.80 -6.69
N GLU A 264 16.32 -5.90 -7.74
CA GLU A 264 16.45 -5.02 -8.93
C GLU A 264 16.43 -3.53 -8.56
N LEU A 265 15.72 -3.17 -7.50
CA LEU A 265 15.60 -1.79 -6.99
C LEU A 265 16.76 -1.38 -6.07
N ILE A 266 17.51 -2.35 -5.55
CA ILE A 266 18.54 -2.13 -4.51
C ILE A 266 19.93 -2.36 -5.10
N ASP A 267 20.12 -3.49 -5.77
CA ASP A 267 21.39 -3.92 -6.35
C ASP A 267 21.13 -4.78 -7.60
N LYS A 268 21.30 -4.18 -8.79
CA LYS A 268 21.06 -4.86 -10.07
C LYS A 268 21.94 -6.08 -10.29
N ARG A 269 23.18 -6.08 -9.77
CA ARG A 269 24.08 -7.22 -9.90
C ARG A 269 23.55 -8.40 -9.08
N LEU A 270 23.18 -8.15 -7.82
CA LEU A 270 22.63 -9.17 -6.95
C LEU A 270 21.30 -9.71 -7.50
N ALA A 271 20.48 -8.84 -8.12
CA ALA A 271 19.26 -9.24 -8.81
C ALA A 271 19.54 -10.23 -9.95
N MET A 272 20.52 -9.93 -10.81
CA MET A 272 20.91 -10.80 -11.93
C MET A 272 21.46 -12.14 -11.43
N GLU A 273 22.38 -12.12 -10.47
CA GLU A 273 22.97 -13.34 -9.87
C GLU A 273 21.87 -14.24 -9.26
N THR A 274 20.89 -13.62 -8.59
CA THR A 274 19.77 -14.34 -7.96
C THR A 274 18.81 -14.89 -9.00
N PHE A 275 18.55 -14.16 -10.08
CA PHE A 275 17.72 -14.60 -11.19
C PHE A 275 18.36 -15.78 -11.95
N ASP A 276 19.66 -15.72 -12.22
CA ASP A 276 20.39 -16.83 -12.85
C ASP A 276 20.36 -18.10 -11.99
N LEU A 277 20.44 -17.94 -10.66
CA LEU A 277 20.28 -19.07 -9.74
C LEU A 277 18.86 -19.65 -9.79
N ALA A 278 17.83 -18.81 -9.88
CA ALA A 278 16.44 -19.25 -10.01
C ALA A 278 16.23 -20.08 -11.29
N LEU A 279 16.80 -19.62 -12.43
CA LEU A 279 16.73 -20.35 -13.70
C LEU A 279 17.41 -21.73 -13.60
N LYS A 280 18.63 -21.80 -13.05
CA LYS A 280 19.35 -23.06 -12.86
C LYS A 280 18.58 -24.06 -11.99
N LEU A 281 17.90 -23.57 -10.94
CA LEU A 281 17.06 -24.39 -10.07
C LEU A 281 15.77 -24.86 -10.76
N ALA A 282 15.25 -24.09 -11.71
CA ALA A 282 14.06 -24.45 -12.48
C ALA A 282 14.36 -25.45 -13.60
N GLU A 283 15.63 -25.52 -14.08
CA GLU A 283 16.08 -26.45 -15.11
C GLU A 283 16.52 -27.81 -14.55
N ALA A 284 16.78 -27.93 -13.25
CA ALA A 284 17.22 -29.12 -12.55
C ALA A 284 16.05 -30.04 -12.15
#